data_29d6c18ab2d5f1c6d9158c1bd818bb4e
#
_entry.id   29d6c18ab2d5f1c6d9158c1bd818bb4e
#
_cell.length_a   1.000
_cell.length_b   1.000
_cell.length_c   1.000
_cell.angle_alpha   90.00
_cell.angle_beta   90.00
_cell.angle_gamma   90.00
#
_symmetry.space_group_name_H-M   'P 1'
#
loop_
_entity.id
_entity.type
_entity.pdbx_description
1 polymer ?
#
loop_
_entity_poly.entity_id
_entity_poly.type
_entity_poly.pdbx_seq_one_letter_code
_entity_poly.pdbx_strand_id
1 'polypeptide(L)'
;LYLTIDSKLQTVAEESLERAINSARTGSTFKSQFGDISIGDVGPKAKSGAIVAMDVSSGDVLAMSSFPNYDPNKFAEGISASDYNNYLPKNQNDLLAPNPLLNLATQGAFQPGSTFKLITAMAALESGLNPEYTINDPGVIRMGNRNFADYIWHKSRKGHGIENLYKAIQESCNVYFYIIGSDKNWLTGQDLNLGMGAKKILDYAKKFGLDQETGLEGQLEQRNGKVPSEEQKIEKTKIQMKLAIEKTMKDHFEGIDYTKNNDLFENKVEEIVSWIDEDKPVGRSEAITRLKKLGVKSQYVTDDADYLVFSYINYAKWGVGDTFNLSIGQGENAYNPVQIARYVSAIANGGYLVNVNVVNKSESPNGKIGEEANRRLDKISFKNDKNLEDLKIGMVRVSQQGLAKKAFENFPIKVASKTGTAEKTGKIPTDNEFAYLMSHLASYKVEKDKVIAKYEELKTEKEQELTKNKIEELKKKIASPQTSKDDKEKYEKELKNGVRVKLDNTDKINSFYLRKAIKLLNHKLTNEDIDSFKENYGSFAWCVAFAPADNPKIAVACMIPQGESSSYAVLPIREVLGSYFKLKPNLDKKEADKKSDNDKNRSNKNDQEETNENDHIGSSNNEDRTNGYGLEGVD
;
A
#
# COMPACT_ATOMS: atom_id res chain seq x y z
N LEU A 1 3.21 -3.14 -35.02
CA LEU A 1 4.02 -2.75 -33.86
C LEU A 1 5.01 -3.85 -33.50
N TYR A 2 6.23 -3.48 -33.17
CA TYR A 2 7.24 -4.34 -32.56
C TYR A 2 7.41 -3.91 -31.11
N LEU A 3 7.23 -4.85 -30.20
CA LEU A 3 7.36 -4.57 -28.77
C LEU A 3 8.78 -4.87 -28.29
N THR A 4 9.14 -4.32 -27.13
CA THR A 4 10.39 -4.62 -26.42
C THR A 4 10.28 -5.91 -25.60
N ILE A 5 9.07 -6.44 -25.45
CA ILE A 5 8.74 -7.61 -24.64
C ILE A 5 9.37 -8.88 -25.21
N ASP A 6 10.08 -9.63 -24.37
CA ASP A 6 10.47 -11.01 -24.62
C ASP A 6 9.33 -11.93 -24.19
N SER A 7 8.71 -12.62 -25.16
CA SER A 7 7.52 -13.44 -24.91
C SER A 7 7.76 -14.58 -23.91
N LYS A 8 8.96 -15.17 -23.90
CA LYS A 8 9.30 -16.25 -22.97
C LYS A 8 9.46 -15.69 -21.55
N LEU A 9 10.11 -14.54 -21.42
CA LEU A 9 10.28 -13.87 -20.14
C LEU A 9 8.93 -13.38 -19.60
N GLN A 10 8.05 -12.91 -20.47
CA GLN A 10 6.68 -12.50 -20.14
C GLN A 10 5.89 -13.69 -19.54
N THR A 11 5.90 -14.86 -20.19
CA THR A 11 5.25 -16.06 -19.68
C THR A 11 5.79 -16.45 -18.30
N VAL A 12 7.11 -16.44 -18.11
CA VAL A 12 7.71 -16.74 -16.82
C VAL A 12 7.29 -15.73 -15.75
N ALA A 13 7.23 -14.45 -16.09
CA ALA A 13 6.79 -13.39 -15.18
C ALA A 13 5.33 -13.60 -14.74
N GLU A 14 4.43 -13.89 -15.68
CA GLU A 14 3.00 -14.16 -15.41
C GLU A 14 2.81 -15.36 -14.50
N GLU A 15 3.34 -16.53 -14.90
CA GLU A 15 3.18 -17.77 -14.16
C GLU A 15 3.82 -17.71 -12.76
N SER A 16 5.00 -17.11 -12.65
CA SER A 16 5.69 -17.03 -11.36
C SER A 16 5.02 -16.04 -10.41
N LEU A 17 4.47 -14.94 -10.92
CA LEU A 17 3.69 -13.98 -10.12
C LEU A 17 2.44 -14.65 -9.57
N GLU A 18 1.67 -15.34 -10.40
CA GLU A 18 0.48 -16.07 -9.97
C GLU A 18 0.81 -17.13 -8.91
N ARG A 19 1.86 -17.94 -9.14
CA ARG A 19 2.31 -18.93 -8.15
C ARG A 19 2.71 -18.30 -6.83
N ALA A 20 3.40 -17.16 -6.85
CA ALA A 20 3.81 -16.46 -5.64
C ALA A 20 2.61 -15.93 -4.85
N ILE A 21 1.63 -15.34 -5.54
CA ILE A 21 0.37 -14.86 -4.93
C ILE A 21 -0.40 -16.03 -4.32
N ASN A 22 -0.52 -17.15 -5.03
CA ASN A 22 -1.17 -18.36 -4.53
C ASN A 22 -0.44 -18.94 -3.32
N SER A 23 0.91 -18.99 -3.35
CA SER A 23 1.71 -19.42 -2.20
C SER A 23 1.56 -18.50 -1.01
N ALA A 24 1.52 -17.18 -1.22
CA ALA A 24 1.26 -16.19 -0.16
C ALA A 24 -0.11 -16.43 0.49
N ARG A 25 -1.15 -16.62 -0.33
CA ARG A 25 -2.52 -16.78 0.12
C ARG A 25 -2.76 -18.07 0.91
N THR A 26 -2.11 -19.17 0.53
CA THR A 26 -2.36 -20.51 1.07
C THR A 26 -1.29 -21.00 2.03
N GLY A 27 -0.14 -20.33 2.10
CA GLY A 27 1.04 -20.84 2.84
C GLY A 27 1.73 -22.01 2.17
N SER A 28 1.36 -22.35 0.93
CA SER A 28 1.93 -23.47 0.20
C SER A 28 3.37 -23.21 -0.24
N THR A 29 4.13 -24.28 -0.42
CA THR A 29 5.48 -24.21 -0.97
C THR A 29 5.45 -23.68 -2.40
N PHE A 30 6.24 -22.63 -2.66
CA PHE A 30 6.47 -22.14 -4.02
C PHE A 30 7.33 -23.14 -4.79
N LYS A 31 6.73 -23.75 -5.80
CA LYS A 31 7.40 -24.71 -6.67
C LYS A 31 8.22 -24.02 -7.74
N SER A 32 9.50 -24.41 -7.88
CA SER A 32 10.41 -23.80 -8.82
C SER A 32 11.45 -24.76 -9.37
N GLN A 33 11.81 -24.55 -10.63
CA GLN A 33 12.93 -25.28 -11.26
C GLN A 33 14.30 -24.96 -10.62
N PHE A 34 14.41 -23.86 -9.89
CA PHE A 34 15.63 -23.45 -9.18
C PHE A 34 15.63 -23.85 -7.70
N GLY A 35 14.72 -24.72 -7.30
CA GLY A 35 14.54 -25.20 -5.94
C GLY A 35 13.29 -24.62 -5.26
N ASP A 36 12.56 -25.50 -4.61
CA ASP A 36 11.31 -25.18 -3.92
C ASP A 36 11.55 -24.32 -2.68
N ILE A 37 10.69 -23.37 -2.41
CA ILE A 37 10.80 -22.47 -1.25
C ILE A 37 9.49 -22.44 -0.48
N SER A 38 9.57 -22.68 0.85
CA SER A 38 8.46 -22.50 1.78
C SER A 38 8.70 -21.24 2.61
N ILE A 39 7.66 -20.41 2.78
CA ILE A 39 7.66 -19.18 3.57
C ILE A 39 6.65 -19.39 4.70
N GLY A 40 7.04 -19.06 5.94
CA GLY A 40 6.20 -19.31 7.13
C GLY A 40 5.07 -18.30 7.32
N ASP A 41 5.28 -17.06 6.89
CA ASP A 41 4.26 -16.02 7.00
C ASP A 41 3.19 -16.22 5.90
N VAL A 42 1.91 -16.02 6.22
CA VAL A 42 0.79 -16.21 5.27
C VAL A 42 0.06 -14.90 5.08
N GLY A 43 -0.22 -14.57 3.81
CA GLY A 43 -1.02 -13.40 3.41
C GLY A 43 -2.35 -13.82 2.78
N PRO A 44 -3.36 -14.24 3.58
CA PRO A 44 -4.60 -14.84 3.05
C PRO A 44 -5.41 -13.87 2.17
N LYS A 45 -5.11 -12.58 2.23
CA LYS A 45 -5.74 -11.53 1.44
C LYS A 45 -4.97 -11.20 0.15
N ALA A 46 -3.82 -11.83 -0.10
CA ALA A 46 -3.07 -11.68 -1.34
C ALA A 46 -3.86 -12.24 -2.53
N LYS A 47 -4.34 -11.37 -3.41
CA LYS A 47 -5.18 -11.74 -4.56
C LYS A 47 -4.76 -11.05 -5.85
N SER A 48 -3.79 -10.15 -5.79
CA SER A 48 -3.32 -9.37 -6.92
C SER A 48 -1.82 -9.09 -6.78
N GLY A 49 -1.19 -8.67 -7.87
CA GLY A 49 0.21 -8.29 -7.88
C GLY A 49 0.68 -7.79 -9.23
N ALA A 50 1.89 -7.27 -9.27
CA ALA A 50 2.54 -6.86 -10.52
C ALA A 50 4.04 -7.12 -10.47
N ILE A 51 4.63 -7.40 -11.63
CA ILE A 51 6.06 -7.53 -11.84
C ILE A 51 6.47 -6.82 -13.12
N VAL A 52 7.60 -6.13 -13.08
CA VAL A 52 8.20 -5.43 -14.20
C VAL A 52 9.66 -5.80 -14.29
N ALA A 53 10.11 -6.25 -15.46
CA ALA A 53 11.50 -6.51 -15.78
C ALA A 53 11.95 -5.56 -16.90
N MET A 54 13.07 -4.90 -16.71
CA MET A 54 13.55 -3.80 -17.56
C MET A 54 15.04 -3.95 -17.86
N ASP A 55 15.44 -3.71 -19.09
CA ASP A 55 16.86 -3.54 -19.45
C ASP A 55 17.38 -2.24 -18.81
N VAL A 56 18.47 -2.36 -18.04
CA VAL A 56 18.99 -1.22 -17.26
C VAL A 56 19.66 -0.15 -18.12
N SER A 57 20.04 -0.48 -19.35
CA SER A 57 20.77 0.42 -20.25
C SER A 57 19.87 1.15 -21.23
N SER A 58 18.81 0.51 -21.69
CA SER A 58 17.91 1.08 -22.71
C SER A 58 16.57 1.57 -22.14
N GLY A 59 16.14 1.06 -20.97
CA GLY A 59 14.81 1.30 -20.45
C GLY A 59 13.72 0.47 -21.11
N ASP A 60 14.09 -0.48 -21.97
CA ASP A 60 13.14 -1.36 -22.63
C ASP A 60 12.51 -2.31 -21.61
N VAL A 61 11.20 -2.36 -21.58
CA VAL A 61 10.46 -3.32 -20.75
C VAL A 61 10.53 -4.69 -21.43
N LEU A 62 11.18 -5.63 -20.75
CA LEU A 62 11.37 -7.00 -21.24
C LEU A 62 10.22 -7.93 -20.86
N ALA A 63 9.59 -7.65 -19.71
CA ALA A 63 8.35 -8.30 -19.27
C ALA A 63 7.60 -7.37 -18.31
N MET A 64 6.27 -7.37 -18.40
CA MET A 64 5.38 -6.63 -17.51
C MET A 64 4.10 -7.43 -17.31
N SER A 65 3.85 -7.88 -16.08
CA SER A 65 2.65 -8.63 -15.74
C SER A 65 1.88 -7.99 -14.59
N SER A 66 0.57 -8.05 -14.72
CA SER A 66 -0.40 -7.69 -13.69
C SER A 66 -1.33 -8.88 -13.46
N PHE A 67 -1.55 -9.26 -12.21
CA PHE A 67 -2.44 -10.34 -11.83
C PHE A 67 -3.53 -9.84 -10.86
N PRO A 68 -4.80 -10.27 -10.98
CA PRO A 68 -5.32 -11.07 -12.08
C PRO A 68 -5.34 -10.29 -13.40
N ASN A 69 -5.32 -11.01 -14.52
CA ASN A 69 -5.38 -10.48 -15.86
C ASN A 69 -6.70 -10.87 -16.56
N TYR A 70 -6.89 -10.38 -17.77
CA TYR A 70 -8.04 -10.69 -18.62
C TYR A 70 -7.56 -11.30 -19.95
N ASP A 71 -8.46 -12.06 -20.61
CA ASP A 71 -8.23 -12.56 -21.96
C ASP A 71 -8.61 -11.48 -22.99
N PRO A 72 -7.63 -10.87 -23.70
CA PRO A 72 -7.91 -9.82 -24.68
C PRO A 72 -8.73 -10.33 -25.88
N ASN A 73 -8.70 -11.64 -26.18
CA ASN A 73 -9.47 -12.20 -27.28
C ASN A 73 -10.99 -12.06 -27.07
N LYS A 74 -11.43 -12.04 -25.82
CA LYS A 74 -12.84 -11.81 -25.48
C LYS A 74 -13.35 -10.41 -25.87
N PHE A 75 -12.44 -9.46 -26.13
CA PHE A 75 -12.78 -8.11 -26.55
C PHE A 75 -12.70 -7.91 -28.07
N ALA A 76 -12.06 -8.83 -28.81
CA ALA A 76 -11.80 -8.67 -30.23
C ALA A 76 -13.07 -8.56 -31.09
N GLU A 77 -14.12 -9.30 -30.74
CA GLU A 77 -15.40 -9.31 -31.45
C GLU A 77 -16.57 -8.76 -30.59
N GLY A 78 -16.24 -8.10 -29.49
CA GLY A 78 -17.18 -7.64 -28.47
C GLY A 78 -17.29 -8.63 -27.31
N ILE A 79 -17.41 -8.10 -26.09
CA ILE A 79 -17.50 -8.90 -24.85
C ILE A 79 -18.96 -9.00 -24.40
N SER A 80 -19.37 -10.18 -23.91
CA SER A 80 -20.69 -10.33 -23.29
C SER A 80 -20.78 -9.55 -21.96
N ALA A 81 -21.96 -9.07 -21.60
CA ALA A 81 -22.17 -8.40 -20.31
C ALA A 81 -21.82 -9.30 -19.13
N SER A 82 -22.04 -10.60 -19.24
CA SER A 82 -21.69 -11.59 -18.21
C SER A 82 -20.16 -11.70 -18.04
N ASP A 83 -19.42 -11.83 -19.14
CA ASP A 83 -17.95 -11.91 -19.10
C ASP A 83 -17.34 -10.62 -18.59
N TYR A 84 -17.86 -9.46 -19.04
CA TYR A 84 -17.40 -8.15 -18.55
C TYR A 84 -17.60 -8.00 -17.04
N ASN A 85 -18.77 -8.38 -16.51
CA ASN A 85 -19.06 -8.32 -15.09
C ASN A 85 -18.13 -9.22 -14.26
N ASN A 86 -17.62 -10.33 -14.83
CA ASN A 86 -16.64 -11.18 -14.15
C ASN A 86 -15.26 -10.53 -13.98
N TYR A 87 -14.94 -9.53 -14.80
CA TYR A 87 -13.70 -8.74 -14.68
C TYR A 87 -13.82 -7.56 -13.72
N LEU A 88 -15.05 -7.17 -13.30
CA LEU A 88 -15.22 -6.09 -12.36
C LEU A 88 -14.90 -6.52 -10.92
N PRO A 89 -14.37 -5.62 -10.09
CA PRO A 89 -14.16 -5.90 -8.67
C PRO A 89 -15.47 -6.32 -7.98
N LYS A 90 -15.45 -7.42 -7.26
CA LYS A 90 -16.63 -7.89 -6.50
C LYS A 90 -17.04 -6.88 -5.42
N ASN A 91 -16.07 -6.30 -4.74
CA ASN A 91 -16.29 -5.21 -3.79
C ASN A 91 -15.74 -3.91 -4.41
N GLN A 92 -16.63 -3.10 -4.99
CA GLN A 92 -16.27 -1.83 -5.64
C GLN A 92 -15.86 -0.73 -4.64
N ASN A 93 -16.15 -0.92 -3.35
CA ASN A 93 -15.75 0.00 -2.29
C ASN A 93 -14.31 -0.25 -1.83
N ASP A 94 -13.74 -1.42 -2.12
CA ASP A 94 -12.37 -1.78 -1.77
C ASP A 94 -11.40 -1.44 -2.91
N LEU A 95 -10.57 -0.43 -2.72
CA LEU A 95 -9.56 0.00 -3.69
C LEU A 95 -8.46 -1.05 -3.97
N LEU A 96 -8.35 -2.08 -3.11
CA LEU A 96 -7.42 -3.20 -3.29
C LEU A 96 -8.12 -4.49 -3.76
N ALA A 97 -9.42 -4.42 -4.08
CA ALA A 97 -10.11 -5.55 -4.68
C ALA A 97 -9.46 -5.93 -6.01
N PRO A 98 -9.31 -7.22 -6.31
CA PRO A 98 -8.78 -7.68 -7.59
C PRO A 98 -9.57 -7.07 -8.76
N ASN A 99 -8.86 -6.47 -9.68
CA ASN A 99 -9.42 -5.84 -10.88
C ASN A 99 -8.61 -6.28 -12.12
N PRO A 100 -9.06 -7.30 -12.84
CA PRO A 100 -8.37 -7.80 -14.03
C PRO A 100 -8.16 -6.74 -15.13
N LEU A 101 -9.02 -5.73 -15.21
CA LEU A 101 -8.93 -4.68 -16.23
C LEU A 101 -7.94 -3.57 -15.86
N LEU A 102 -7.41 -3.57 -14.63
CA LEU A 102 -6.45 -2.58 -14.17
C LEU A 102 -5.03 -3.12 -14.29
N ASN A 103 -4.19 -2.47 -15.08
CA ASN A 103 -2.76 -2.78 -15.11
C ASN A 103 -2.06 -2.23 -13.86
N LEU A 104 -1.88 -3.07 -12.83
CA LEU A 104 -1.24 -2.68 -11.58
C LEU A 104 0.21 -2.25 -11.76
N ALA A 105 0.91 -2.70 -12.81
CA ALA A 105 2.29 -2.34 -13.06
C ALA A 105 2.46 -0.85 -13.41
N THR A 106 1.47 -0.26 -14.10
CA THR A 106 1.50 1.13 -14.56
C THR A 106 0.49 2.03 -13.84
N GLN A 107 -0.66 1.49 -13.40
CA GLN A 107 -1.77 2.27 -12.83
C GLN A 107 -1.90 2.12 -11.31
N GLY A 108 -1.30 1.08 -10.72
CA GLY A 108 -1.31 0.87 -9.27
C GLY A 108 -0.25 1.73 -8.57
N ALA A 109 -0.68 2.65 -7.70
CA ALA A 109 0.23 3.46 -6.89
C ALA A 109 0.19 3.02 -5.43
N PHE A 110 1.32 2.49 -4.93
CA PHE A 110 1.43 1.87 -3.62
C PHE A 110 2.62 2.40 -2.84
N GLN A 111 2.52 2.38 -1.53
CA GLN A 111 3.64 2.70 -0.65
C GLN A 111 4.80 1.73 -0.89
N PRO A 112 6.02 2.23 -1.18
CA PRO A 112 7.16 1.39 -1.54
C PRO A 112 7.78 0.65 -0.34
N GLY A 113 7.49 1.09 0.89
CA GLY A 113 8.12 0.57 2.10
C GLY A 113 9.64 0.60 2.01
N SER A 114 10.29 -0.38 2.59
CA SER A 114 11.75 -0.43 2.71
C SER A 114 12.53 -0.44 1.39
N THR A 115 11.87 -0.59 0.22
CA THR A 115 12.58 -0.36 -1.06
C THR A 115 13.00 1.10 -1.22
N PHE A 116 12.28 2.04 -0.61
CA PHE A 116 12.60 3.46 -0.61
C PHE A 116 13.82 3.82 0.27
N LYS A 117 14.25 2.94 1.17
CA LYS A 117 15.44 3.15 2.00
C LYS A 117 16.72 3.40 1.19
N LEU A 118 16.77 2.90 -0.05
CA LEU A 118 17.87 3.18 -0.95
C LEU A 118 17.96 4.67 -1.34
N ILE A 119 16.82 5.35 -1.48
CA ILE A 119 16.76 6.80 -1.70
C ILE A 119 17.25 7.55 -0.46
N THR A 120 16.78 7.16 0.73
CA THR A 120 17.21 7.75 2.00
C THR A 120 18.71 7.53 2.23
N ALA A 121 19.21 6.33 1.95
CA ALA A 121 20.64 6.00 2.03
C ALA A 121 21.48 6.87 1.10
N MET A 122 21.03 7.03 -0.17
CA MET A 122 21.73 7.87 -1.13
C MET A 122 21.73 9.33 -0.71
N ALA A 123 20.61 9.85 -0.21
CA ALA A 123 20.55 11.22 0.32
C ALA A 123 21.53 11.43 1.48
N ALA A 124 21.66 10.45 2.36
CA ALA A 124 22.58 10.50 3.50
C ALA A 124 24.05 10.41 3.08
N LEU A 125 24.41 9.49 2.17
CA LEU A 125 25.76 9.36 1.62
C LEU A 125 26.19 10.66 0.90
N GLU A 126 25.31 11.22 0.10
CA GLU A 126 25.52 12.50 -0.61
C GLU A 126 25.58 13.70 0.35
N SER A 127 25.09 13.54 1.58
CA SER A 127 25.19 14.50 2.66
C SER A 127 26.44 14.30 3.51
N GLY A 128 27.27 13.28 3.21
CA GLY A 128 28.54 13.03 3.88
C GLY A 128 28.50 11.95 4.96
N LEU A 129 27.43 11.15 5.00
CA LEU A 129 27.38 9.98 5.91
C LEU A 129 28.55 9.03 5.56
N ASN A 130 29.35 8.69 6.59
CA ASN A 130 30.29 7.58 6.47
C ASN A 130 29.47 6.26 6.50
N PRO A 131 29.55 5.40 5.48
CA PRO A 131 28.78 4.15 5.45
C PRO A 131 29.13 3.18 6.59
N GLU A 132 30.28 3.33 7.21
CA GLU A 132 30.70 2.57 8.40
C GLU A 132 30.23 3.20 9.73
N TYR A 133 29.53 4.34 9.71
CA TYR A 133 28.97 4.92 10.92
C TYR A 133 27.98 3.97 11.59
N THR A 134 28.22 3.66 12.87
CA THR A 134 27.44 2.67 13.60
C THR A 134 26.39 3.29 14.52
N ILE A 135 25.23 2.64 14.55
CA ILE A 135 24.14 2.93 15.48
C ILE A 135 23.79 1.61 16.17
N ASN A 136 23.59 1.64 17.48
CA ASN A 136 23.09 0.48 18.21
C ASN A 136 21.56 0.52 18.22
N ASP A 137 20.93 -0.36 17.44
CA ASP A 137 19.47 -0.49 17.34
C ASP A 137 18.90 -1.31 18.49
N PRO A 138 18.08 -0.71 19.40
CA PRO A 138 17.35 -1.44 20.44
C PRO A 138 16.03 -2.02 19.94
N GLY A 139 15.67 -1.80 18.66
CA GLY A 139 14.42 -2.21 18.02
C GLY A 139 13.30 -1.18 18.03
N VAL A 140 13.40 -0.11 18.82
CA VAL A 140 12.35 0.91 18.91
C VAL A 140 12.88 2.27 19.36
N ILE A 141 12.37 3.33 18.73
CA ILE A 141 12.49 4.72 19.21
C ILE A 141 11.14 5.14 19.79
N ARG A 142 11.15 5.66 21.02
CA ARG A 142 9.95 6.15 21.70
C ARG A 142 9.90 7.67 21.65
N MET A 143 8.79 8.21 21.15
CA MET A 143 8.55 9.66 21.08
C MET A 143 7.17 9.98 21.66
N GLY A 144 7.14 10.53 22.86
CA GLY A 144 5.89 10.73 23.60
C GLY A 144 5.14 9.39 23.75
N ASN A 145 3.89 9.37 23.28
CA ASN A 145 3.05 8.16 23.33
C ASN A 145 3.21 7.25 22.10
N ARG A 146 4.13 7.56 21.17
CA ARG A 146 4.33 6.79 19.94
C ARG A 146 5.60 5.97 19.97
N ASN A 147 5.49 4.73 19.50
CA ASN A 147 6.61 3.83 19.27
C ASN A 147 6.89 3.75 17.77
N PHE A 148 8.11 4.04 17.37
CA PHE A 148 8.63 3.82 16.03
C PHE A 148 9.53 2.60 16.07
N ALA A 149 8.98 1.45 15.66
CA ALA A 149 9.60 0.16 15.87
C ALA A 149 10.18 -0.44 14.59
N ASP A 150 11.15 -1.30 14.78
CA ASP A 150 11.61 -2.20 13.75
C ASP A 150 10.71 -3.44 13.65
N TYR A 151 10.72 -4.13 12.51
CA TYR A 151 9.91 -5.34 12.33
C TYR A 151 10.32 -6.45 13.31
N ILE A 152 11.61 -6.53 13.64
CA ILE A 152 12.12 -7.53 14.59
C ILE A 152 11.61 -7.27 16.02
N TRP A 153 11.37 -6.01 16.38
CA TRP A 153 10.78 -5.65 17.67
C TRP A 153 9.38 -6.23 17.84
N HIS A 154 8.57 -6.25 16.78
CA HIS A 154 7.24 -6.83 16.85
C HIS A 154 7.28 -8.36 17.06
N LYS A 155 8.29 -9.03 16.49
CA LYS A 155 8.46 -10.50 16.59
C LYS A 155 9.12 -10.95 17.90
N SER A 156 10.15 -10.23 18.37
CA SER A 156 11.02 -10.71 19.45
C SER A 156 11.24 -9.74 20.60
N ARG A 157 10.74 -8.50 20.51
CA ARG A 157 11.01 -7.39 21.43
C ARG A 157 12.51 -7.07 21.56
N LYS A 158 13.29 -7.39 20.54
CA LYS A 158 14.72 -7.10 20.43
C LYS A 158 14.98 -6.20 19.22
N GLY A 159 16.15 -5.55 19.18
CA GLY A 159 16.65 -4.83 18.01
C GLY A 159 17.72 -5.64 17.26
N HIS A 160 18.25 -5.05 16.19
CA HIS A 160 19.33 -5.64 15.39
C HIS A 160 20.71 -5.50 16.03
N GLY A 161 20.85 -4.67 17.10
CA GLY A 161 22.13 -4.36 17.72
C GLY A 161 22.95 -3.36 16.90
N ILE A 162 24.25 -3.58 16.77
CA ILE A 162 25.13 -2.64 16.06
C ILE A 162 24.93 -2.75 14.55
N GLU A 163 24.51 -1.65 13.95
CA GLU A 163 24.21 -1.49 12.52
C GLU A 163 25.08 -0.39 11.92
N ASN A 164 25.71 -0.65 10.77
CA ASN A 164 26.20 0.36 9.84
C ASN A 164 25.29 0.42 8.61
N LEU A 165 25.55 1.30 7.63
CA LEU A 165 24.67 1.45 6.48
C LEU A 165 24.47 0.15 5.70
N TYR A 166 25.53 -0.62 5.49
CA TYR A 166 25.46 -1.87 4.72
C TYR A 166 24.59 -2.93 5.42
N LYS A 167 24.76 -3.06 6.74
CA LYS A 167 23.98 -4.00 7.54
C LYS A 167 22.54 -3.52 7.71
N ALA A 168 22.31 -2.23 7.87
CA ALA A 168 20.98 -1.63 7.93
C ALA A 168 20.18 -1.82 6.62
N ILE A 169 20.85 -1.79 5.46
CA ILE A 169 20.23 -2.17 4.18
C ILE A 169 19.95 -3.67 4.15
N GLN A 170 20.90 -4.51 4.56
CA GLN A 170 20.80 -5.97 4.63
C GLN A 170 19.63 -6.45 5.47
N GLU A 171 19.54 -5.98 6.72
CA GLU A 171 18.51 -6.37 7.70
C GLU A 171 17.24 -5.52 7.58
N SER A 172 17.26 -4.49 6.73
CA SER A 172 16.16 -3.55 6.58
C SER A 172 15.81 -2.80 7.88
N CYS A 173 16.80 -2.45 8.70
CA CYS A 173 16.65 -1.81 10.00
C CYS A 173 15.93 -0.45 9.89
N ASN A 174 14.76 -0.30 10.51
CA ASN A 174 14.01 0.96 10.50
C ASN A 174 14.70 2.02 11.38
N VAL A 175 15.17 1.63 12.56
CA VAL A 175 15.77 2.55 13.54
C VAL A 175 16.96 3.28 12.95
N TYR A 176 17.83 2.57 12.21
CA TYR A 176 18.95 3.20 11.52
C TYR A 176 18.47 4.29 10.54
N PHE A 177 17.45 3.98 9.74
CA PHE A 177 16.90 4.90 8.74
C PHE A 177 16.11 6.06 9.36
N TYR A 178 15.44 5.87 10.49
CA TYR A 178 14.83 6.97 11.25
C TYR A 178 15.88 7.99 11.71
N ILE A 179 17.01 7.50 12.20
CA ILE A 179 18.10 8.32 12.73
C ILE A 179 18.79 9.09 11.62
N ILE A 180 19.26 8.42 10.56
CA ILE A 180 19.97 9.12 9.47
C ILE A 180 19.01 10.03 8.69
N GLY A 181 17.75 9.63 8.50
CA GLY A 181 16.75 10.42 7.77
C GLY A 181 16.30 11.68 8.48
N SER A 182 16.29 11.68 9.82
CA SER A 182 15.92 12.84 10.65
C SER A 182 17.11 13.68 11.13
N ASP A 183 18.32 13.32 10.74
CA ASP A 183 19.58 14.00 11.11
C ASP A 183 19.91 13.98 12.62
N LYS A 184 19.27 13.10 13.38
CA LYS A 184 19.40 13.04 14.83
C LYS A 184 19.33 11.61 15.36
N ASN A 185 20.28 11.26 16.21
CA ASN A 185 20.22 10.03 16.99
C ASN A 185 19.29 10.22 18.20
N TRP A 186 18.06 9.80 18.06
CA TRP A 186 17.00 9.92 19.08
C TRP A 186 17.20 9.03 20.30
N LEU A 187 18.16 8.10 20.25
CA LEU A 187 18.50 7.22 21.37
C LEU A 187 19.51 7.89 22.31
N THR A 188 20.40 8.71 21.77
CA THR A 188 21.47 9.41 22.49
C THR A 188 21.24 10.92 22.59
N GLY A 189 20.36 11.47 21.77
CA GLY A 189 20.13 12.91 21.63
C GLY A 189 21.13 13.64 20.73
N GLN A 190 22.12 12.93 20.15
CA GLN A 190 23.18 13.51 19.31
C GLN A 190 22.65 13.89 17.93
N ASP A 191 22.96 15.11 17.47
CA ASP A 191 22.75 15.54 16.10
C ASP A 191 23.84 14.99 15.20
N LEU A 192 23.48 14.52 13.99
CA LEU A 192 24.43 13.97 13.01
C LEU A 192 25.09 15.07 12.18
N ASN A 193 24.45 16.23 12.04
CA ASN A 193 24.92 17.38 11.28
C ASN A 193 25.20 17.08 9.79
N LEU A 194 24.39 16.23 9.18
CA LEU A 194 24.46 15.87 7.77
C LEU A 194 23.61 16.81 6.90
N GLY A 195 22.73 17.63 7.50
CA GLY A 195 21.74 18.41 6.77
C GLY A 195 20.67 17.52 6.12
N MET A 196 20.37 16.38 6.74
CA MET A 196 19.29 15.49 6.35
C MET A 196 17.93 16.04 6.80
N GLY A 197 16.86 15.34 6.51
CA GLY A 197 15.48 15.68 6.81
C GLY A 197 14.57 15.40 5.62
N ALA A 198 13.27 15.62 5.81
CA ALA A 198 12.27 15.31 4.79
C ALA A 198 12.61 15.94 3.43
N LYS A 199 12.92 17.24 3.41
CA LYS A 199 13.25 17.97 2.16
C LYS A 199 14.37 17.29 1.38
N LYS A 200 15.47 16.94 2.06
CA LYS A 200 16.62 16.29 1.41
C LYS A 200 16.24 14.93 0.83
N ILE A 201 15.48 14.13 1.56
CA ILE A 201 15.01 12.81 1.11
C ILE A 201 14.11 12.98 -0.13
N LEU A 202 13.17 13.92 -0.09
CA LEU A 202 12.26 14.21 -1.21
C LEU A 202 13.01 14.73 -2.44
N ASP A 203 14.03 15.57 -2.26
CA ASP A 203 14.87 16.05 -3.36
C ASP A 203 15.59 14.88 -4.06
N TYR A 204 16.05 13.86 -3.31
CA TYR A 204 16.63 12.64 -3.91
C TYR A 204 15.57 11.74 -4.55
N ALA A 205 14.38 11.63 -3.99
CA ALA A 205 13.27 10.93 -4.63
C ALA A 205 12.95 11.52 -6.02
N LYS A 206 12.94 12.86 -6.13
CA LYS A 206 12.76 13.58 -7.40
C LYS A 206 13.95 13.38 -8.35
N LYS A 207 15.20 13.42 -7.85
CA LYS A 207 16.40 13.14 -8.67
C LYS A 207 16.36 11.74 -9.27
N PHE A 208 15.79 10.75 -8.57
CA PHE A 208 15.56 9.41 -9.10
C PHE A 208 14.28 9.27 -9.95
N GLY A 209 13.65 10.38 -10.31
CA GLY A 209 12.52 10.43 -11.24
C GLY A 209 11.19 9.90 -10.71
N LEU A 210 11.01 9.86 -9.37
CA LEU A 210 9.78 9.33 -8.78
C LEU A 210 8.58 10.29 -8.87
N ASP A 211 8.80 11.56 -9.24
CA ASP A 211 7.76 12.57 -9.52
C ASP A 211 7.60 12.88 -11.00
N GLN A 212 8.28 12.13 -11.86
CA GLN A 212 8.35 12.38 -13.30
C GLN A 212 7.59 11.32 -14.09
N GLU A 213 7.22 11.67 -15.29
CA GLU A 213 6.80 10.73 -16.33
C GLU A 213 7.94 9.76 -16.64
N THR A 214 7.58 8.51 -16.96
CA THR A 214 8.58 7.46 -17.16
C THR A 214 9.03 7.29 -18.60
N GLY A 215 8.23 7.78 -19.57
CA GLY A 215 8.43 7.57 -20.99
C GLY A 215 7.38 6.63 -21.63
N LEU A 216 6.48 6.05 -20.81
CA LEU A 216 5.38 5.22 -21.31
C LEU A 216 4.18 6.03 -21.81
N GLU A 217 4.19 7.35 -21.63
CA GLU A 217 3.13 8.25 -22.06
C GLU A 217 2.94 8.15 -23.58
N GLY A 218 1.71 7.92 -23.98
CA GLY A 218 1.36 7.64 -25.40
C GLY A 218 1.52 6.18 -25.83
N GLN A 219 2.17 5.33 -25.04
CA GLN A 219 2.29 3.90 -25.30
C GLN A 219 1.30 3.08 -24.45
N LEU A 220 1.21 3.41 -23.15
CA LEU A 220 0.31 2.77 -22.18
C LEU A 220 -0.25 3.81 -21.22
N GLU A 221 -1.42 3.53 -20.68
CA GLU A 221 -1.99 4.30 -19.59
C GLU A 221 -1.17 4.12 -18.31
N GLN A 222 -0.68 5.24 -17.76
CA GLN A 222 0.10 5.25 -16.54
C GLN A 222 -0.50 6.23 -15.54
N ARG A 223 -0.58 5.81 -14.30
CA ARG A 223 -0.84 6.69 -13.15
C ARG A 223 0.48 7.01 -12.48
N ASN A 224 0.90 8.27 -12.57
CA ASN A 224 2.12 8.71 -11.90
C ASN A 224 2.00 8.58 -10.39
N GLY A 225 3.08 8.13 -9.77
CA GLY A 225 3.20 8.10 -8.34
C GLY A 225 3.32 9.52 -7.76
N LYS A 226 3.29 9.58 -6.46
CA LYS A 226 3.30 10.84 -5.71
C LYS A 226 4.51 10.90 -4.77
N VAL A 227 5.40 11.86 -5.04
CA VAL A 227 6.36 12.34 -4.05
C VAL A 227 5.63 13.35 -3.16
N PRO A 228 5.49 13.10 -1.85
CA PRO A 228 4.75 14.01 -0.97
C PRO A 228 5.48 15.33 -0.79
N SER A 229 4.74 16.37 -0.38
CA SER A 229 5.32 17.64 0.07
C SER A 229 4.58 18.15 1.31
N GLU A 230 5.23 19.07 2.04
CA GLU A 230 4.63 19.71 3.21
C GLU A 230 3.40 20.53 2.81
N GLU A 231 3.48 21.25 1.71
CA GLU A 231 2.38 22.06 1.18
C GLU A 231 1.17 21.18 0.82
N GLN A 232 1.42 20.04 0.15
CA GLN A 232 0.33 19.11 -0.18
C GLN A 232 -0.31 18.51 1.06
N LYS A 233 0.48 18.23 2.12
CA LYS A 233 -0.05 17.71 3.39
C LYS A 233 -0.94 18.76 4.05
N ILE A 234 -0.51 20.02 4.09
CA ILE A 234 -1.28 21.15 4.63
C ILE A 234 -2.59 21.30 3.86
N GLU A 235 -2.55 21.40 2.54
CA GLU A 235 -3.75 21.56 1.72
C GLU A 235 -4.74 20.38 1.86
N LYS A 236 -4.23 19.15 1.87
CA LYS A 236 -5.07 17.97 2.13
C LYS A 236 -5.73 18.03 3.50
N THR A 237 -4.98 18.45 4.52
CA THR A 237 -5.51 18.58 5.89
C THR A 237 -6.56 19.66 5.98
N LYS A 238 -6.38 20.81 5.31
CA LYS A 238 -7.39 21.87 5.21
C LYS A 238 -8.68 21.37 4.58
N ILE A 239 -8.58 20.68 3.44
CA ILE A 239 -9.75 20.09 2.77
C ILE A 239 -10.48 19.11 3.70
N GLN A 240 -9.75 18.23 4.38
CA GLN A 240 -10.33 17.25 5.29
C GLN A 240 -10.98 17.94 6.51
N MET A 241 -10.33 18.95 7.07
CA MET A 241 -10.85 19.74 8.19
C MET A 241 -12.12 20.50 7.78
N LYS A 242 -12.12 21.14 6.60
CA LYS A 242 -13.31 21.82 6.05
C LYS A 242 -14.49 20.87 5.95
N LEU A 243 -14.31 19.73 5.28
CA LEU A 243 -15.36 18.71 5.14
C LEU A 243 -15.85 18.17 6.49
N ALA A 244 -14.95 18.04 7.45
CA ALA A 244 -15.30 17.58 8.79
C ALA A 244 -16.16 18.62 9.54
N ILE A 245 -15.78 19.90 9.49
CA ILE A 245 -16.56 21.00 10.10
C ILE A 245 -17.94 21.06 9.48
N GLU A 246 -18.04 21.08 8.15
CA GLU A 246 -19.31 21.12 7.42
C GLU A 246 -20.23 19.94 7.78
N LYS A 247 -19.64 18.77 8.02
CA LYS A 247 -20.38 17.56 8.36
C LYS A 247 -20.80 17.45 9.82
N THR A 248 -19.93 17.89 10.76
CA THR A 248 -20.11 17.59 12.19
C THR A 248 -20.45 18.81 13.04
N MET A 249 -20.05 20.02 12.63
CA MET A 249 -20.20 21.22 13.41
C MET A 249 -21.27 22.19 12.88
N LYS A 250 -21.94 21.83 11.77
CA LYS A 250 -22.93 22.73 11.13
C LYS A 250 -23.99 23.21 12.12
N ASP A 251 -24.54 22.32 12.93
CA ASP A 251 -25.61 22.64 13.90
C ASP A 251 -25.08 23.18 15.23
N HIS A 252 -23.77 23.35 15.39
CA HIS A 252 -23.15 23.82 16.63
C HIS A 252 -23.06 25.33 16.71
N PHE A 253 -23.26 26.08 15.63
CA PHE A 253 -23.20 27.55 15.63
C PHE A 253 -24.54 28.18 16.02
N GLU A 254 -24.47 29.29 16.76
CA GLU A 254 -25.63 30.11 17.14
C GLU A 254 -26.04 31.07 16.02
N GLY A 255 -27.33 31.26 15.86
CA GLY A 255 -27.89 32.37 15.04
C GLY A 255 -27.70 32.22 13.53
N ILE A 256 -27.33 31.04 13.02
CA ILE A 256 -27.19 30.81 11.58
C ILE A 256 -28.48 30.20 11.02
N ASP A 257 -29.14 30.97 10.15
CA ASP A 257 -30.22 30.44 9.27
C ASP A 257 -29.59 29.96 7.95
N TYR A 258 -29.29 28.67 7.88
CA TYR A 258 -28.64 28.06 6.73
C TYR A 258 -29.43 28.17 5.41
N THR A 259 -30.70 28.55 5.50
CA THR A 259 -31.53 28.78 4.30
C THR A 259 -31.31 30.16 3.69
N LYS A 260 -30.83 31.09 4.50
CA LYS A 260 -30.65 32.52 4.13
C LYS A 260 -29.21 33.00 4.18
N ASN A 261 -28.39 32.42 5.05
CA ASN A 261 -27.05 32.90 5.39
C ASN A 261 -26.01 31.78 5.38
N ASN A 262 -26.02 30.93 4.31
CA ASN A 262 -25.01 29.89 4.16
C ASN A 262 -23.59 30.50 4.10
N ASP A 263 -23.44 31.64 3.44
CA ASP A 263 -22.16 32.36 3.34
C ASP A 263 -21.56 32.73 4.72
N LEU A 264 -22.40 33.00 5.71
CA LEU A 264 -21.93 33.30 7.08
C LEU A 264 -21.31 32.05 7.72
N PHE A 265 -21.86 30.89 7.48
CA PHE A 265 -21.27 29.61 7.94
C PHE A 265 -19.97 29.30 7.19
N GLU A 266 -19.97 29.44 5.87
CA GLU A 266 -18.78 29.20 5.05
C GLU A 266 -17.61 30.10 5.47
N ASN A 267 -17.85 31.40 5.72
CA ASN A 267 -16.82 32.31 6.22
C ASN A 267 -16.25 31.87 7.58
N LYS A 268 -17.09 31.36 8.50
CA LYS A 268 -16.61 30.82 9.78
C LYS A 268 -15.78 29.56 9.59
N VAL A 269 -16.19 28.67 8.67
CA VAL A 269 -15.43 27.46 8.33
C VAL A 269 -14.07 27.83 7.75
N GLU A 270 -14.01 28.78 6.84
CA GLU A 270 -12.76 29.26 6.24
C GLU A 270 -11.84 29.90 7.29
N GLU A 271 -12.38 30.67 8.21
CA GLU A 271 -11.61 31.24 9.34
C GLU A 271 -11.02 30.10 10.20
N ILE A 272 -11.80 29.10 10.57
CA ILE A 272 -11.30 27.96 11.36
C ILE A 272 -10.23 27.19 10.60
N VAL A 273 -10.42 26.93 9.32
CA VAL A 273 -9.45 26.22 8.47
C VAL A 273 -8.15 27.00 8.33
N SER A 274 -8.21 28.35 8.27
CA SER A 274 -7.03 29.21 8.18
C SER A 274 -6.09 29.12 9.39
N TRP A 275 -6.55 28.63 10.54
CA TRP A 275 -5.69 28.42 11.73
C TRP A 275 -4.54 27.45 11.48
N ILE A 276 -4.65 26.60 10.46
CA ILE A 276 -3.57 25.70 10.03
C ILE A 276 -2.37 26.48 9.48
N ASP A 277 -2.61 27.67 8.88
CA ASP A 277 -1.56 28.47 8.24
C ASP A 277 -0.70 29.26 9.25
N GLU A 278 -1.16 29.38 10.49
CA GLU A 278 -0.43 30.12 11.51
C GLU A 278 0.94 29.49 11.80
N ASP A 279 1.96 30.32 12.01
CA ASP A 279 3.33 29.86 12.30
C ASP A 279 3.39 28.93 13.50
N LYS A 280 2.62 29.25 14.55
CA LYS A 280 2.46 28.39 15.73
C LYS A 280 1.12 27.70 15.69
N PRO A 281 1.07 26.38 15.90
CA PRO A 281 -0.18 25.66 15.97
C PRO A 281 -1.11 26.25 17.05
N VAL A 282 -2.36 26.48 16.68
CA VAL A 282 -3.39 26.95 17.61
C VAL A 282 -3.62 25.89 18.69
N GLY A 283 -3.33 26.24 19.93
CA GLY A 283 -3.49 25.35 21.07
C GLY A 283 -4.94 25.22 21.53
N ARG A 284 -5.23 24.16 22.33
CA ARG A 284 -6.57 23.86 22.86
C ARG A 284 -7.30 25.07 23.48
N SER A 285 -6.63 25.77 24.39
CA SER A 285 -7.24 26.93 25.11
C SER A 285 -7.56 28.08 24.17
N GLU A 286 -6.72 28.31 23.18
CA GLU A 286 -6.90 29.32 22.17
C GLU A 286 -8.05 28.95 21.21
N ALA A 287 -8.11 27.71 20.76
CA ALA A 287 -9.21 27.19 19.94
C ALA A 287 -10.56 27.36 20.64
N ILE A 288 -10.65 27.02 21.94
CA ILE A 288 -11.84 27.26 22.76
C ILE A 288 -12.25 28.74 22.73
N THR A 289 -11.28 29.64 22.90
CA THR A 289 -11.56 31.09 22.92
C THR A 289 -12.04 31.60 21.56
N ARG A 290 -11.41 31.12 20.47
CA ARG A 290 -11.77 31.53 19.11
C ARG A 290 -13.15 30.97 18.70
N LEU A 291 -13.44 29.68 19.01
CA LEU A 291 -14.75 29.07 18.73
C LEU A 291 -15.90 29.79 19.45
N LYS A 292 -15.69 30.20 20.70
CA LYS A 292 -16.68 31.04 21.41
C LYS A 292 -16.94 32.37 20.69
N LYS A 293 -15.89 33.05 20.20
CA LYS A 293 -16.03 34.32 19.44
C LYS A 293 -16.75 34.10 18.11
N LEU A 294 -16.56 32.94 17.48
CA LEU A 294 -17.25 32.55 16.25
C LEU A 294 -18.71 32.14 16.47
N GLY A 295 -19.18 32.10 17.73
CA GLY A 295 -20.55 31.77 18.08
C GLY A 295 -20.86 30.30 18.08
N VAL A 296 -19.89 29.46 18.43
CA VAL A 296 -20.17 28.04 18.72
C VAL A 296 -20.86 27.96 20.08
N LYS A 297 -21.96 27.21 20.15
CA LYS A 297 -22.77 27.00 21.36
C LYS A 297 -21.90 26.40 22.47
N SER A 298 -22.02 26.94 23.68
CA SER A 298 -21.17 26.64 24.83
C SER A 298 -21.01 25.15 25.12
N GLN A 299 -22.04 24.35 24.85
CA GLN A 299 -22.05 22.91 25.07
C GLN A 299 -21.14 22.12 24.11
N TYR A 300 -20.80 22.69 22.95
CA TYR A 300 -19.96 22.01 21.93
C TYR A 300 -18.53 22.54 21.87
N VAL A 301 -18.28 23.77 22.40
CA VAL A 301 -16.99 24.46 22.23
C VAL A 301 -15.78 23.63 22.62
N THR A 302 -15.86 22.89 23.72
CA THR A 302 -14.73 22.10 24.23
C THR A 302 -14.46 20.88 23.36
N ASP A 303 -15.51 20.14 22.99
CA ASP A 303 -15.40 18.94 22.18
C ASP A 303 -14.97 19.29 20.75
N ASP A 304 -15.51 20.39 20.20
CA ASP A 304 -15.11 20.89 18.89
C ASP A 304 -13.65 21.37 18.88
N ALA A 305 -13.20 22.09 19.93
CA ALA A 305 -11.80 22.50 20.05
C ALA A 305 -10.86 21.27 20.10
N ASP A 306 -11.20 20.28 20.91
CA ASP A 306 -10.43 19.05 21.03
C ASP A 306 -10.39 18.30 19.69
N TYR A 307 -11.53 18.20 19.02
CA TYR A 307 -11.62 17.57 17.71
C TYR A 307 -10.75 18.26 16.66
N LEU A 308 -10.83 19.59 16.55
CA LEU A 308 -10.06 20.36 15.58
C LEU A 308 -8.55 20.33 15.87
N VAL A 309 -8.16 20.52 17.12
CA VAL A 309 -6.75 20.60 17.52
C VAL A 309 -6.07 19.24 17.42
N PHE A 310 -6.69 18.19 17.97
CA PHE A 310 -6.06 16.89 18.08
C PHE A 310 -6.25 15.99 16.84
N SER A 311 -7.20 16.32 15.94
CA SER A 311 -7.38 15.55 14.71
C SER A 311 -6.77 16.20 13.47
N TYR A 312 -6.61 17.54 13.46
CA TYR A 312 -6.16 18.29 12.28
C TYR A 312 -4.98 19.22 12.55
N ILE A 313 -5.13 20.24 13.43
CA ILE A 313 -4.16 21.33 13.55
C ILE A 313 -2.77 20.82 13.97
N ASN A 314 -2.70 19.93 14.95
CA ASN A 314 -1.43 19.37 15.43
C ASN A 314 -0.72 18.48 14.40
N TYR A 315 -1.42 17.99 13.38
CA TYR A 315 -0.90 17.09 12.38
C TYR A 315 -0.79 17.70 10.97
N ALA A 316 -1.24 18.93 10.79
CA ALA A 316 -1.22 19.59 9.48
C ALA A 316 0.20 19.84 8.96
N LYS A 317 1.10 20.28 9.84
CA LYS A 317 2.49 20.55 9.49
C LYS A 317 3.34 19.27 9.54
N TRP A 318 4.43 19.29 8.80
CA TRP A 318 5.35 18.16 8.76
C TRP A 318 6.11 18.01 10.09
N GLY A 319 5.93 16.87 10.73
CA GLY A 319 6.58 16.55 12.00
C GLY A 319 7.71 15.50 11.83
N VAL A 320 8.43 15.25 12.93
CA VAL A 320 9.49 14.22 12.96
C VAL A 320 8.94 12.83 12.62
N GLY A 321 7.74 12.50 13.06
CA GLY A 321 7.08 11.23 12.73
C GLY A 321 6.82 11.06 11.23
N ASP A 322 6.52 12.16 10.52
CA ASP A 322 6.37 12.12 9.06
C ASP A 322 7.72 11.86 8.38
N THR A 323 8.80 12.47 8.89
CA THR A 323 10.17 12.22 8.42
C THR A 323 10.59 10.78 8.67
N PHE A 324 10.26 10.20 9.82
CA PHE A 324 10.51 8.78 10.09
C PHE A 324 9.80 7.90 9.09
N ASN A 325 8.49 8.10 8.89
CA ASN A 325 7.72 7.34 7.91
C ASN A 325 8.27 7.51 6.50
N LEU A 326 8.60 8.75 6.09
CA LEU A 326 9.21 9.01 4.79
C LEU A 326 10.54 8.26 4.62
N SER A 327 11.40 8.25 5.65
CA SER A 327 12.73 7.63 5.61
C SER A 327 12.69 6.14 5.28
N ILE A 328 11.57 5.47 5.55
CA ILE A 328 11.37 4.04 5.31
C ILE A 328 10.33 3.75 4.21
N GLY A 329 9.91 4.77 3.45
CA GLY A 329 8.97 4.64 2.35
C GLY A 329 7.51 4.41 2.77
N GLN A 330 7.15 4.88 3.96
CA GLN A 330 5.79 4.89 4.50
C GLN A 330 5.17 6.30 4.37
N GLY A 331 3.96 6.48 4.88
CA GLY A 331 3.26 7.76 4.84
C GLY A 331 2.59 8.02 3.50
N GLU A 332 2.75 9.23 2.95
CA GLU A 332 2.08 9.67 1.72
C GLU A 332 2.81 9.25 0.42
N ASN A 333 3.95 8.54 0.51
CA ASN A 333 4.65 8.00 -0.65
C ASN A 333 3.78 6.97 -1.38
N ALA A 334 3.67 7.08 -2.71
CA ALA A 334 2.97 6.09 -3.52
C ALA A 334 3.55 6.06 -4.94
N TYR A 335 3.97 4.89 -5.41
CA TYR A 335 4.60 4.72 -6.71
C TYR A 335 4.09 3.45 -7.38
N ASN A 336 4.10 3.44 -8.72
CA ASN A 336 3.81 2.23 -9.48
C ASN A 336 5.07 1.37 -9.68
N PRO A 337 4.91 0.07 -9.94
CA PRO A 337 6.05 -0.85 -10.15
C PRO A 337 7.01 -0.43 -11.27
N VAL A 338 6.53 0.22 -12.34
CA VAL A 338 7.41 0.73 -13.42
C VAL A 338 8.32 1.84 -12.90
N GLN A 339 7.81 2.81 -12.13
CA GLN A 339 8.63 3.86 -11.53
C GLN A 339 9.68 3.27 -10.58
N ILE A 340 9.29 2.26 -9.80
CA ILE A 340 10.19 1.55 -8.90
C ILE A 340 11.28 0.79 -9.69
N ALA A 341 10.94 0.10 -10.78
CA ALA A 341 11.93 -0.54 -11.65
C ALA A 341 12.89 0.47 -12.28
N ARG A 342 12.36 1.64 -12.73
CA ARG A 342 13.16 2.72 -13.33
C ARG A 342 14.19 3.28 -12.37
N TYR A 343 13.83 3.60 -11.11
CA TYR A 343 14.82 4.14 -10.18
C TYR A 343 15.86 3.10 -9.77
N VAL A 344 15.49 1.83 -9.66
CA VAL A 344 16.43 0.74 -9.39
C VAL A 344 17.36 0.53 -10.57
N SER A 345 16.88 0.66 -11.82
CA SER A 345 17.72 0.68 -13.01
C SER A 345 18.76 1.81 -12.96
N ALA A 346 18.39 2.99 -12.45
CA ALA A 346 19.35 4.09 -12.29
C ALA A 346 20.44 3.78 -11.24
N ILE A 347 20.14 3.05 -10.17
CA ILE A 347 21.17 2.56 -9.24
C ILE A 347 22.08 1.55 -9.95
N ALA A 348 21.50 0.64 -10.72
CA ALA A 348 22.23 -0.43 -11.39
C ALA A 348 23.20 0.10 -12.44
N ASN A 349 22.76 1.01 -13.30
CA ASN A 349 23.48 1.47 -14.49
C ASN A 349 24.46 2.64 -14.24
N GLY A 350 24.72 2.98 -12.98
CA GLY A 350 25.66 4.05 -12.62
C GLY A 350 25.02 5.45 -12.62
N GLY A 351 23.72 5.54 -12.38
CA GLY A 351 23.02 6.83 -12.16
C GLY A 351 22.42 7.46 -13.42
N TYR A 352 21.99 6.66 -14.37
CA TYR A 352 21.27 7.14 -15.53
C TYR A 352 19.78 6.83 -15.42
N LEU A 353 18.93 7.85 -15.48
CA LEU A 353 17.50 7.67 -15.64
C LEU A 353 17.19 7.31 -17.08
N VAL A 354 16.67 6.12 -17.27
CA VAL A 354 16.25 5.62 -18.59
C VAL A 354 14.86 6.14 -18.94
N ASN A 355 14.60 6.35 -20.22
CA ASN A 355 13.24 6.50 -20.73
C ASN A 355 12.65 5.10 -20.94
N VAL A 356 11.48 4.83 -20.35
CA VAL A 356 10.87 3.50 -20.37
C VAL A 356 10.08 3.30 -21.65
N ASN A 357 10.27 2.15 -22.32
CA ASN A 357 9.62 1.84 -23.59
C ASN A 357 9.04 0.41 -23.57
N VAL A 358 7.83 0.27 -24.10
CA VAL A 358 7.17 -1.02 -24.42
C VAL A 358 7.12 -1.23 -25.92
N VAL A 359 7.03 -0.15 -26.69
CA VAL A 359 7.07 -0.19 -28.15
C VAL A 359 8.50 0.06 -28.62
N ASN A 360 9.07 -0.91 -29.32
CA ASN A 360 10.40 -0.80 -29.93
C ASN A 360 10.34 0.05 -31.20
N LYS A 361 9.42 -0.28 -32.12
CA LYS A 361 9.15 0.50 -33.33
C LYS A 361 7.75 0.24 -33.88
N SER A 362 7.27 1.17 -34.67
CA SER A 362 6.13 0.96 -35.56
C SER A 362 6.61 0.82 -37.00
N GLU A 363 5.94 -0.01 -37.81
CA GLU A 363 6.23 -0.22 -39.22
C GLU A 363 4.92 -0.34 -39.99
N SER A 364 4.80 0.40 -41.06
CA SER A 364 3.63 0.34 -41.93
C SER A 364 3.70 -0.88 -42.88
N PRO A 365 2.61 -1.34 -43.48
CA PRO A 365 2.59 -2.51 -44.36
C PRO A 365 3.57 -2.45 -45.55
N ASN A 366 3.96 -1.26 -45.97
CA ASN A 366 4.93 -1.05 -47.05
C ASN A 366 6.40 -0.94 -46.55
N GLY A 367 6.67 -1.32 -45.29
CA GLY A 367 8.02 -1.35 -44.70
C GLY A 367 8.55 0.00 -44.24
N LYS A 368 7.75 1.08 -44.27
CA LYS A 368 8.20 2.38 -43.77
C LYS A 368 8.17 2.36 -42.24
N ILE A 369 9.31 2.62 -41.62
CA ILE A 369 9.44 2.81 -40.19
C ILE A 369 8.75 4.12 -39.80
N GLY A 370 7.89 4.07 -38.81
CA GLY A 370 7.23 5.20 -38.16
C GLY A 370 7.99 5.65 -36.91
N GLU A 371 7.36 5.43 -35.75
CA GLU A 371 7.98 5.76 -34.46
C GLU A 371 8.96 4.69 -34.01
N GLU A 372 10.08 5.09 -33.43
CA GLU A 372 11.06 4.24 -32.76
C GLU A 372 11.15 4.59 -31.27
N ALA A 373 11.57 3.61 -30.47
CA ALA A 373 11.74 3.79 -29.03
C ALA A 373 12.68 4.95 -28.70
N ASN A 374 12.24 5.82 -27.84
CA ASN A 374 13.08 6.91 -27.34
C ASN A 374 13.95 6.41 -26.17
N ARG A 375 15.18 6.01 -26.46
CA ARG A 375 16.15 5.48 -25.48
C ARG A 375 17.01 6.61 -24.89
N ARG A 376 16.36 7.65 -24.39
CA ARG A 376 17.04 8.76 -23.72
C ARG A 376 17.56 8.32 -22.34
N LEU A 377 18.74 8.81 -22.01
CA LEU A 377 19.41 8.61 -20.73
C LEU A 377 19.72 9.97 -20.11
N ASP A 378 19.16 10.24 -18.93
CA ASP A 378 19.43 11.46 -18.18
C ASP A 378 20.32 11.14 -16.98
N LYS A 379 21.57 11.63 -16.99
CA LYS A 379 22.52 11.40 -15.89
C LYS A 379 22.10 12.15 -14.64
N ILE A 380 21.93 11.44 -13.56
CA ILE A 380 21.75 12.03 -12.23
C ILE A 380 23.10 12.56 -11.75
N SER A 381 23.15 13.83 -11.37
CA SER A 381 24.36 14.43 -10.80
C SER A 381 24.51 14.04 -9.33
N PHE A 382 25.54 13.25 -9.03
CA PHE A 382 25.97 12.92 -7.68
C PHE A 382 27.27 13.66 -7.32
N LYS A 383 27.48 13.92 -6.04
CA LYS A 383 28.75 14.47 -5.55
C LYS A 383 29.89 13.45 -5.62
N ASN A 384 29.54 12.17 -5.44
CA ASN A 384 30.49 11.07 -5.46
C ASN A 384 29.84 9.81 -6.01
N ASP A 385 30.27 9.35 -7.17
CA ASP A 385 29.75 8.13 -7.81
C ASP A 385 30.00 6.86 -6.96
N LYS A 386 30.98 6.87 -6.03
CA LYS A 386 31.20 5.78 -5.06
C LYS A 386 29.97 5.51 -4.18
N ASN A 387 29.13 6.51 -3.95
CA ASN A 387 27.90 6.36 -3.16
C ASN A 387 26.93 5.33 -3.76
N LEU A 388 26.93 5.18 -5.10
CA LEU A 388 26.17 4.12 -5.78
C LEU A 388 26.74 2.74 -5.49
N GLU A 389 28.08 2.61 -5.43
CA GLU A 389 28.73 1.33 -5.11
C GLU A 389 28.45 0.94 -3.66
N ASP A 390 28.44 1.91 -2.72
CA ASP A 390 28.08 1.65 -1.33
C ASP A 390 26.64 1.13 -1.21
N LEU A 391 25.68 1.67 -1.97
CA LEU A 391 24.33 1.12 -2.05
C LEU A 391 24.32 -0.31 -2.59
N LYS A 392 25.04 -0.58 -3.69
CA LYS A 392 25.12 -1.92 -4.29
C LYS A 392 25.68 -2.95 -3.34
N ILE A 393 26.71 -2.59 -2.53
CA ILE A 393 27.24 -3.47 -1.48
C ILE A 393 26.14 -3.87 -0.50
N GLY A 394 25.39 -2.91 0.03
CA GLY A 394 24.26 -3.17 0.91
C GLY A 394 23.19 -4.07 0.25
N MET A 395 22.83 -3.78 -1.02
CA MET A 395 21.85 -4.57 -1.77
C MET A 395 22.30 -6.01 -2.05
N VAL A 396 23.60 -6.23 -2.31
CA VAL A 396 24.16 -7.59 -2.46
C VAL A 396 24.06 -8.37 -1.15
N ARG A 397 24.32 -7.72 -0.01
CA ARG A 397 24.17 -8.36 1.31
C ARG A 397 22.73 -8.81 1.57
N VAL A 398 21.69 -8.08 1.09
CA VAL A 398 20.29 -8.52 1.21
C VAL A 398 20.08 -9.88 0.56
N SER A 399 20.66 -10.11 -0.62
CA SER A 399 20.54 -11.39 -1.35
C SER A 399 21.41 -12.51 -0.78
N GLN A 400 22.57 -12.18 -0.21
CA GLN A 400 23.53 -13.18 0.27
C GLN A 400 23.37 -13.53 1.76
N GLN A 401 22.98 -12.58 2.58
CA GLN A 401 22.98 -12.69 4.04
C GLN A 401 21.70 -12.22 4.70
N GLY A 402 20.91 -11.37 4.01
CA GLY A 402 19.71 -10.70 4.51
C GLY A 402 18.41 -11.41 4.16
N LEU A 403 17.34 -10.62 4.05
CA LEU A 403 15.96 -11.09 3.92
C LEU A 403 15.66 -11.86 2.62
N ALA A 404 16.46 -11.68 1.56
CA ALA A 404 16.31 -12.41 0.30
C ALA A 404 17.25 -13.63 0.17
N LYS A 405 18.07 -13.92 1.21
CA LYS A 405 19.05 -15.01 1.18
C LYS A 405 18.43 -16.33 0.74
N LYS A 406 17.32 -16.72 1.33
CA LYS A 406 16.67 -18.02 1.05
C LYS A 406 16.32 -18.22 -0.43
N ALA A 407 16.00 -17.14 -1.14
CA ALA A 407 15.67 -17.20 -2.56
C ALA A 407 16.92 -17.27 -3.45
N PHE A 408 18.01 -16.63 -3.06
CA PHE A 408 19.23 -16.54 -3.87
C PHE A 408 20.38 -17.40 -3.36
N GLU A 409 20.15 -18.20 -2.32
CA GLU A 409 21.12 -19.20 -1.88
C GLU A 409 21.38 -20.20 -3.02
N ASN A 410 22.65 -20.38 -3.37
CA ASN A 410 23.08 -21.18 -4.53
C ASN A 410 22.63 -20.67 -5.92
N PHE A 411 22.13 -19.43 -6.00
CA PHE A 411 21.85 -18.82 -7.29
C PHE A 411 23.18 -18.43 -7.97
N PRO A 412 23.46 -18.88 -9.20
CA PRO A 412 24.82 -18.81 -9.77
C PRO A 412 25.24 -17.40 -10.20
N ILE A 413 24.32 -16.41 -10.11
CA ILE A 413 24.57 -15.02 -10.46
C ILE A 413 24.43 -14.16 -9.21
N LYS A 414 25.38 -13.25 -9.01
CA LYS A 414 25.36 -12.29 -7.91
C LYS A 414 24.24 -11.28 -8.12
N VAL A 415 23.25 -11.31 -7.24
CA VAL A 415 22.06 -10.43 -7.29
C VAL A 415 22.19 -9.33 -6.26
N ALA A 416 21.90 -8.10 -6.64
CA ALA A 416 21.66 -7.00 -5.73
C ALA A 416 20.15 -6.81 -5.56
N SER A 417 19.62 -6.82 -4.33
CA SER A 417 18.20 -6.71 -4.08
C SER A 417 17.86 -5.82 -2.89
N LYS A 418 16.60 -5.43 -2.77
CA LYS A 418 16.01 -4.84 -1.57
C LYS A 418 14.58 -5.31 -1.41
N THR A 419 14.27 -5.88 -0.29
CA THR A 419 12.91 -6.25 0.11
C THR A 419 12.21 -5.05 0.75
N GLY A 420 10.90 -5.01 0.65
CA GLY A 420 10.07 -3.99 1.26
C GLY A 420 8.75 -4.54 1.76
N THR A 421 8.35 -4.07 2.93
CA THR A 421 7.00 -4.30 3.45
C THR A 421 6.43 -2.94 3.83
N ALA A 422 5.26 -2.60 3.29
CA ALA A 422 4.60 -1.35 3.61
C ALA A 422 3.25 -1.62 4.27
N GLU A 423 3.04 -1.05 5.45
CA GLU A 423 1.77 -1.20 6.17
C GLU A 423 0.66 -0.41 5.49
N LYS A 424 -0.49 -1.05 5.32
CA LYS A 424 -1.72 -0.39 4.88
C LYS A 424 -2.64 -0.22 6.07
N THR A 425 -2.78 1.01 6.53
CA THR A 425 -3.72 1.33 7.60
C THR A 425 -5.17 1.37 7.12
N GLY A 426 -6.10 1.07 8.04
CA GLY A 426 -7.54 1.13 7.77
C GLY A 426 -8.21 -0.22 7.64
N LYS A 427 -9.52 -0.17 7.53
CA LYS A 427 -10.40 -1.34 7.42
C LYS A 427 -10.81 -1.54 5.96
N ILE A 428 -10.94 -2.80 5.56
CA ILE A 428 -11.50 -3.17 4.26
C ILE A 428 -12.98 -2.80 4.25
N PRO A 429 -13.44 -1.95 3.33
CA PRO A 429 -14.87 -1.63 3.22
C PRO A 429 -15.69 -2.89 2.91
N THR A 430 -16.92 -2.91 3.34
CA THR A 430 -17.87 -3.95 2.97
C THR A 430 -18.50 -3.64 1.61
N ASP A 431 -18.89 -4.65 0.87
CA ASP A 431 -19.64 -4.54 -0.39
C ASP A 431 -21.08 -4.05 -0.15
N ASN A 432 -21.64 -4.39 1.02
CA ASN A 432 -22.96 -3.95 1.49
C ASN A 432 -22.84 -3.42 2.92
N GLU A 433 -22.65 -2.12 3.03
CA GLU A 433 -22.48 -1.44 4.32
C GLU A 433 -23.75 -1.43 5.16
N PHE A 434 -24.93 -1.32 4.51
CA PHE A 434 -26.21 -1.36 5.20
C PHE A 434 -26.42 -2.71 5.92
N ALA A 435 -26.20 -3.81 5.20
CA ALA A 435 -26.30 -5.15 5.77
C ALA A 435 -25.28 -5.38 6.90
N TYR A 436 -24.06 -4.89 6.74
CA TYR A 436 -23.02 -4.93 7.77
C TYR A 436 -23.49 -4.22 9.05
N LEU A 437 -23.97 -3.00 8.96
CA LEU A 437 -24.44 -2.22 10.11
C LEU A 437 -25.63 -2.92 10.81
N MET A 438 -26.59 -3.40 10.02
CA MET A 438 -27.76 -4.12 10.55
C MET A 438 -27.39 -5.41 11.28
N SER A 439 -26.36 -6.12 10.85
CA SER A 439 -25.92 -7.36 11.48
C SER A 439 -25.19 -7.15 12.83
N HIS A 440 -24.70 -5.93 13.11
CA HIS A 440 -23.92 -5.60 14.30
C HIS A 440 -24.66 -4.70 15.32
N LEU A 441 -25.97 -4.47 15.14
CA LEU A 441 -26.75 -3.57 16.04
C LEU A 441 -26.65 -3.97 17.51
N ALA A 442 -26.69 -5.27 17.82
CA ALA A 442 -26.55 -5.76 19.19
C ALA A 442 -25.19 -5.38 19.80
N SER A 443 -24.12 -5.50 19.03
CA SER A 443 -22.75 -5.11 19.45
C SER A 443 -22.63 -3.61 19.67
N TYR A 444 -23.40 -2.81 18.93
CA TYR A 444 -23.49 -1.35 19.12
C TYR A 444 -24.40 -0.95 20.30
N LYS A 445 -25.01 -1.92 20.98
CA LYS A 445 -25.94 -1.70 22.11
C LYS A 445 -27.11 -0.79 21.74
N VAL A 446 -27.67 -0.99 20.56
CA VAL A 446 -28.88 -0.29 20.07
C VAL A 446 -29.96 -1.30 19.67
N GLU A 447 -31.22 -0.91 19.91
CA GLU A 447 -32.38 -1.75 19.59
C GLU A 447 -32.77 -1.58 18.12
N LYS A 448 -33.00 -2.69 17.42
CA LYS A 448 -33.28 -2.72 15.97
C LYS A 448 -34.45 -1.82 15.58
N ASP A 449 -35.56 -1.91 16.28
CA ASP A 449 -36.77 -1.17 15.93
C ASP A 449 -36.59 0.34 16.11
N LYS A 450 -35.87 0.76 17.16
CA LYS A 450 -35.52 2.17 17.38
C LYS A 450 -34.56 2.70 16.31
N VAL A 451 -33.61 1.87 15.87
CA VAL A 451 -32.67 2.23 14.81
C VAL A 451 -33.41 2.42 13.49
N ILE A 452 -34.32 1.49 13.13
CA ILE A 452 -35.10 1.57 11.89
C ILE A 452 -35.98 2.82 11.92
N ALA A 453 -36.71 3.06 13.02
CA ALA A 453 -37.55 4.25 13.16
C ALA A 453 -36.75 5.55 12.99
N LYS A 454 -35.57 5.63 13.65
CA LYS A 454 -34.71 6.83 13.53
C LYS A 454 -34.10 6.98 12.14
N TYR A 455 -33.76 5.87 11.48
CA TYR A 455 -33.27 5.85 10.10
C TYR A 455 -34.32 6.39 9.12
N GLU A 456 -35.57 5.92 9.21
CA GLU A 456 -36.67 6.39 8.35
C GLU A 456 -37.02 7.86 8.62
N GLU A 457 -37.01 8.30 9.89
CA GLU A 457 -37.17 9.69 10.28
C GLU A 457 -36.14 10.58 9.59
N LEU A 458 -34.87 10.25 9.70
CA LEU A 458 -33.77 11.04 9.11
C LEU A 458 -33.83 11.11 7.59
N LYS A 459 -34.23 10.02 6.91
CA LYS A 459 -34.42 10.03 5.46
C LYS A 459 -35.58 10.93 5.07
N THR A 460 -36.71 10.80 5.78
CA THR A 460 -37.91 11.58 5.52
C THR A 460 -37.65 13.08 5.70
N GLU A 461 -36.98 13.47 6.79
CA GLU A 461 -36.57 14.86 7.05
C GLU A 461 -35.72 15.41 5.88
N LYS A 462 -34.76 14.61 5.37
CA LYS A 462 -33.90 15.06 4.26
C LYS A 462 -34.66 15.14 2.94
N GLU A 463 -35.56 14.23 2.66
CA GLU A 463 -36.43 14.27 1.45
C GLU A 463 -37.36 15.50 1.49
N GLN A 464 -37.87 15.85 2.66
CA GLN A 464 -38.68 17.06 2.84
C GLN A 464 -37.83 18.35 2.62
N GLU A 465 -36.63 18.39 3.18
CA GLU A 465 -35.68 19.50 2.97
C GLU A 465 -35.35 19.65 1.47
N LEU A 466 -34.97 18.56 0.78
CA LEU A 466 -34.65 18.59 -0.64
C LEU A 466 -35.85 19.00 -1.50
N THR A 467 -37.02 18.54 -1.13
CA THR A 467 -38.27 18.93 -1.80
C THR A 467 -38.55 20.42 -1.67
N LYS A 468 -38.37 20.97 -0.43
CA LYS A 468 -38.51 22.40 -0.17
C LYS A 468 -37.52 23.21 -1.02
N ASN A 469 -36.24 22.81 -1.01
CA ASN A 469 -35.19 23.48 -1.78
C ASN A 469 -35.47 23.47 -3.28
N LYS A 470 -35.97 22.35 -3.81
CA LYS A 470 -36.37 22.24 -5.23
C LYS A 470 -37.51 23.15 -5.57
N ILE A 471 -38.52 23.26 -4.70
CA ILE A 471 -39.63 24.19 -4.87
C ILE A 471 -39.15 25.64 -4.91
N GLU A 472 -38.25 26.02 -4.01
CA GLU A 472 -37.67 27.38 -3.97
C GLU A 472 -36.81 27.65 -5.22
N GLU A 473 -36.02 26.70 -5.67
CA GLU A 473 -35.25 26.79 -6.94
C GLU A 473 -36.16 27.03 -8.14
N LEU A 474 -37.22 26.25 -8.27
CA LEU A 474 -38.19 26.40 -9.37
C LEU A 474 -38.87 27.79 -9.33
N LYS A 475 -39.25 28.25 -8.14
CA LYS A 475 -39.83 29.59 -7.97
C LYS A 475 -38.86 30.71 -8.39
N LYS A 476 -37.58 30.59 -8.01
CA LYS A 476 -36.53 31.56 -8.43
C LYS A 476 -36.35 31.55 -9.95
N LYS A 477 -36.31 30.35 -10.59
CA LYS A 477 -36.22 30.23 -12.04
C LYS A 477 -37.42 30.85 -12.78
N ILE A 478 -38.63 30.65 -12.29
CA ILE A 478 -39.85 31.29 -12.84
C ILE A 478 -39.78 32.81 -12.72
N ALA A 479 -39.30 33.32 -11.59
CA ALA A 479 -39.21 34.78 -11.36
C ALA A 479 -38.05 35.43 -12.15
N SER A 480 -37.09 34.67 -12.65
CA SER A 480 -35.91 35.19 -13.36
C SER A 480 -36.31 35.80 -14.71
N PRO A 481 -35.88 37.02 -15.04
CA PRO A 481 -36.08 37.63 -16.35
C PRO A 481 -35.37 36.89 -17.49
N GLN A 482 -34.34 36.10 -17.16
CA GLN A 482 -33.51 35.36 -18.12
C GLN A 482 -34.12 34.00 -18.54
N THR A 483 -35.14 33.53 -17.83
CA THR A 483 -35.78 32.26 -18.12
C THR A 483 -36.76 32.39 -19.31
N SER A 484 -36.65 31.52 -20.28
CA SER A 484 -37.53 31.51 -21.44
C SER A 484 -38.99 31.28 -21.04
N LYS A 485 -39.93 31.72 -21.90
CA LYS A 485 -41.38 31.52 -21.66
C LYS A 485 -41.74 30.04 -21.55
N ASP A 486 -41.16 29.22 -22.42
CA ASP A 486 -41.43 27.77 -22.47
C ASP A 486 -40.89 27.07 -21.19
N ASP A 487 -39.71 27.48 -20.71
CA ASP A 487 -39.17 26.95 -19.47
C ASP A 487 -39.98 27.38 -18.25
N LYS A 488 -40.50 28.60 -18.22
CA LYS A 488 -41.39 29.06 -17.15
C LYS A 488 -42.65 28.22 -17.07
N GLU A 489 -43.32 28.00 -18.21
CA GLU A 489 -44.50 27.14 -18.27
C GLU A 489 -44.20 25.70 -17.83
N LYS A 490 -43.04 25.16 -18.19
CA LYS A 490 -42.56 23.85 -17.72
C LYS A 490 -42.37 23.80 -16.20
N TYR A 491 -41.74 24.78 -15.62
CA TYR A 491 -41.52 24.85 -14.17
C TYR A 491 -42.79 25.09 -13.37
N GLU A 492 -43.71 25.90 -13.89
CA GLU A 492 -45.06 26.10 -13.31
C GLU A 492 -45.87 24.81 -13.32
N LYS A 493 -45.80 24.04 -14.41
CA LYS A 493 -46.45 22.74 -14.50
C LYS A 493 -45.86 21.73 -13.52
N GLU A 494 -44.53 21.71 -13.34
CA GLU A 494 -43.85 20.88 -12.35
C GLU A 494 -44.31 21.22 -10.93
N LEU A 495 -44.36 22.50 -10.56
CA LEU A 495 -44.89 22.95 -9.26
C LEU A 495 -46.36 22.57 -9.05
N LYS A 496 -47.22 22.71 -10.07
CA LYS A 496 -48.65 22.37 -10.01
C LYS A 496 -48.90 20.88 -9.84
N ASN A 497 -48.01 20.03 -10.39
CA ASN A 497 -48.09 18.57 -10.28
C ASN A 497 -47.59 18.04 -8.94
N GLY A 498 -47.00 18.90 -8.09
CA GLY A 498 -46.47 18.56 -6.78
C GLY A 498 -45.04 17.99 -6.87
N VAL A 499 -44.07 18.79 -6.47
CA VAL A 499 -42.67 18.40 -6.40
C VAL A 499 -42.45 17.47 -5.23
N ARG A 500 -41.85 16.31 -5.47
CA ARG A 500 -41.37 15.39 -4.43
C ARG A 500 -39.98 14.89 -4.83
N VAL A 501 -38.99 15.18 -4.00
CA VAL A 501 -37.63 14.68 -4.14
C VAL A 501 -37.46 13.50 -3.21
N LYS A 502 -37.03 12.35 -3.74
CA LYS A 502 -36.65 11.17 -2.98
C LYS A 502 -35.15 11.01 -3.02
N LEU A 503 -34.60 10.47 -1.96
CA LEU A 503 -33.23 10.04 -1.94
C LEU A 503 -33.07 8.76 -2.77
N ASP A 504 -31.94 8.64 -3.47
CA ASP A 504 -31.60 7.42 -4.18
C ASP A 504 -31.49 6.25 -3.20
N ASN A 505 -32.03 5.11 -3.60
CA ASN A 505 -32.00 3.90 -2.78
C ASN A 505 -30.71 3.10 -3.01
N THR A 506 -29.56 3.76 -2.83
CA THR A 506 -28.23 3.13 -2.93
C THR A 506 -27.72 2.72 -1.55
N ASP A 507 -26.87 1.68 -1.50
CA ASP A 507 -26.25 1.26 -0.25
C ASP A 507 -25.52 2.42 0.45
N LYS A 508 -24.81 3.25 -0.30
CA LYS A 508 -24.10 4.42 0.21
C LYS A 508 -25.00 5.41 0.96
N ILE A 509 -26.19 5.69 0.41
CA ILE A 509 -27.14 6.62 1.04
C ILE A 509 -27.82 5.95 2.23
N ASN A 510 -28.28 4.73 2.07
CA ASN A 510 -28.95 4.00 3.14
C ASN A 510 -28.01 3.77 4.35
N SER A 511 -26.79 3.33 4.11
CA SER A 511 -25.79 3.12 5.16
C SER A 511 -25.39 4.41 5.87
N PHE A 512 -25.31 5.54 5.14
CA PHE A 512 -25.06 6.84 5.74
C PHE A 512 -26.10 7.21 6.81
N TYR A 513 -27.40 7.11 6.46
CA TYR A 513 -28.48 7.44 7.40
C TYR A 513 -28.60 6.40 8.52
N LEU A 514 -28.36 5.13 8.23
CA LEU A 514 -28.35 4.08 9.24
C LEU A 514 -27.22 4.29 10.26
N ARG A 515 -26.02 4.62 9.81
CA ARG A 515 -24.88 4.96 10.68
C ARG A 515 -25.18 6.18 11.56
N LYS A 516 -25.82 7.20 10.98
CA LYS A 516 -26.26 8.39 11.72
C LYS A 516 -27.30 8.03 12.79
N ALA A 517 -28.28 7.19 12.48
CA ALA A 517 -29.28 6.71 13.41
C ALA A 517 -28.66 5.94 14.59
N ILE A 518 -27.72 5.03 14.31
CA ILE A 518 -26.99 4.26 15.33
C ILE A 518 -26.25 5.22 16.28
N LYS A 519 -25.52 6.20 15.76
CA LYS A 519 -24.77 7.18 16.57
C LYS A 519 -25.66 8.10 17.38
N LEU A 520 -26.83 8.48 16.88
CA LEU A 520 -27.80 9.28 17.64
C LEU A 520 -28.42 8.49 18.79
N LEU A 521 -28.58 7.18 18.66
CA LEU A 521 -29.10 6.32 19.72
C LEU A 521 -28.03 5.87 20.73
N ASN A 522 -26.77 5.87 20.32
CA ASN A 522 -25.64 5.63 21.20
C ASN A 522 -24.49 6.63 20.90
N HIS A 523 -24.52 7.76 21.57
CA HIS A 523 -23.55 8.85 21.39
C HIS A 523 -22.10 8.51 21.78
N LYS A 524 -21.88 7.37 22.47
CA LYS A 524 -20.53 6.93 22.85
C LYS A 524 -19.78 6.26 21.71
N LEU A 525 -20.46 5.86 20.64
CA LEU A 525 -19.85 5.17 19.51
C LEU A 525 -19.09 6.14 18.60
N THR A 526 -17.82 5.83 18.42
CA THR A 526 -16.98 6.42 17.37
C THR A 526 -17.20 5.72 16.04
N ASN A 527 -16.67 6.26 14.94
CA ASN A 527 -16.65 5.53 13.67
C ASN A 527 -15.77 4.28 13.74
N GLU A 528 -14.68 4.32 14.50
CA GLU A 528 -13.78 3.19 14.73
C GLU A 528 -14.51 2.05 15.45
N ASP A 529 -15.33 2.36 16.45
CA ASP A 529 -16.15 1.35 17.13
C ASP A 529 -17.13 0.67 16.18
N ILE A 530 -17.79 1.45 15.31
CA ILE A 530 -18.72 0.92 14.31
C ILE A 530 -17.99 0.05 13.28
N ASP A 531 -16.78 0.42 12.88
CA ASP A 531 -15.97 -0.30 11.90
C ASP A 531 -15.08 -1.39 12.54
N SER A 532 -15.13 -1.57 13.85
CA SER A 532 -14.22 -2.47 14.60
C SER A 532 -14.24 -3.93 14.11
N PHE A 533 -15.40 -4.41 13.65
CA PHE A 533 -15.59 -5.78 13.16
C PHE A 533 -15.15 -6.00 11.71
N LYS A 534 -14.85 -4.93 10.96
CA LYS A 534 -14.29 -5.04 9.61
C LYS A 534 -12.86 -5.54 9.67
N GLU A 535 -12.46 -6.29 8.65
CA GLU A 535 -11.08 -6.76 8.54
C GLU A 535 -10.10 -5.60 8.29
N ASN A 536 -8.89 -5.72 8.83
CA ASN A 536 -7.80 -4.82 8.50
C ASN A 536 -7.23 -5.16 7.12
N TYR A 537 -6.68 -4.18 6.42
CA TYR A 537 -5.82 -4.45 5.28
C TYR A 537 -4.56 -5.19 5.71
N GLY A 538 -4.05 -6.02 4.81
CA GLY A 538 -2.72 -6.61 4.94
C GLY A 538 -1.62 -5.72 4.37
N SER A 539 -0.37 -5.97 4.74
CA SER A 539 0.79 -5.23 4.28
C SER A 539 1.12 -5.51 2.82
N PHE A 540 1.65 -4.51 2.11
CA PHE A 540 2.18 -4.67 0.75
C PHE A 540 3.53 -5.36 0.80
N ALA A 541 3.70 -6.42 0.02
CA ALA A 541 4.98 -7.11 -0.15
C ALA A 541 5.68 -6.58 -1.41
N TRP A 542 6.92 -6.09 -1.25
CA TRP A 542 7.74 -5.57 -2.33
C TRP A 542 9.09 -6.27 -2.38
N CYS A 543 9.62 -6.40 -3.57
CA CYS A 543 11.04 -6.66 -3.81
C CYS A 543 11.49 -5.97 -5.09
N VAL A 544 12.70 -5.46 -5.05
CA VAL A 544 13.43 -4.95 -6.22
C VAL A 544 14.77 -5.65 -6.31
N ALA A 545 15.25 -5.89 -7.51
CA ALA A 545 16.56 -6.48 -7.73
C ALA A 545 17.14 -6.08 -9.09
N PHE A 546 18.45 -6.19 -9.21
CA PHE A 546 19.13 -6.18 -10.49
C PHE A 546 20.25 -7.21 -10.51
N ALA A 547 20.58 -7.65 -11.71
CA ALA A 547 21.61 -8.68 -11.91
C ALA A 547 22.31 -8.53 -13.29
N PRO A 548 23.58 -9.03 -13.42
CA PRO A 548 24.51 -9.33 -12.33
C PRO A 548 24.84 -8.06 -11.53
N ALA A 549 25.16 -8.18 -10.23
CA ALA A 549 25.45 -7.02 -9.40
C ALA A 549 26.63 -6.18 -9.89
N ASP A 550 27.65 -6.86 -10.44
CA ASP A 550 28.90 -6.22 -10.87
C ASP A 550 28.83 -5.65 -12.32
N ASN A 551 27.94 -6.17 -13.17
CA ASN A 551 27.70 -5.68 -14.54
C ASN A 551 26.21 -5.80 -14.88
N PRO A 552 25.36 -4.93 -14.31
CA PRO A 552 23.91 -5.05 -14.41
C PRO A 552 23.40 -5.03 -15.85
N LYS A 553 22.44 -5.91 -16.13
CA LYS A 553 21.74 -6.04 -17.41
C LYS A 553 20.25 -5.85 -17.28
N ILE A 554 19.68 -6.36 -16.21
CA ILE A 554 18.25 -6.38 -15.98
C ILE A 554 17.93 -5.92 -14.55
N ALA A 555 16.93 -5.05 -14.41
CA ALA A 555 16.32 -4.68 -13.15
C ALA A 555 14.87 -5.22 -13.10
N VAL A 556 14.45 -5.66 -11.93
CA VAL A 556 13.11 -6.23 -11.73
C VAL A 556 12.50 -5.63 -10.47
N ALA A 557 11.23 -5.23 -10.56
CA ALA A 557 10.40 -4.83 -9.42
C ALA A 557 9.16 -5.73 -9.35
N CYS A 558 8.86 -6.25 -8.17
CA CYS A 558 7.67 -7.05 -7.92
C CYS A 558 6.93 -6.53 -6.70
N MET A 559 5.59 -6.50 -6.79
CA MET A 559 4.71 -6.05 -5.74
C MET A 559 3.47 -6.94 -5.63
N ILE A 560 3.12 -7.31 -4.39
CA ILE A 560 1.93 -8.10 -4.06
C ILE A 560 1.16 -7.35 -2.96
N PRO A 561 0.03 -6.68 -3.30
CA PRO A 561 -0.86 -6.08 -2.31
C PRO A 561 -1.33 -7.13 -1.30
N GLN A 562 -1.32 -6.78 -0.01
CA GLN A 562 -1.75 -7.66 1.08
C GLN A 562 -0.97 -9.00 1.15
N GLY A 563 0.26 -9.01 0.59
CA GLY A 563 1.13 -10.20 0.58
C GLY A 563 1.81 -10.51 1.90
N GLU A 564 1.71 -9.64 2.91
CA GLU A 564 2.25 -9.69 4.27
C GLU A 564 3.78 -9.79 4.33
N SER A 565 4.38 -10.78 3.70
CA SER A 565 5.84 -10.99 3.71
C SER A 565 6.46 -10.63 2.37
N SER A 566 7.46 -9.74 2.39
CA SER A 566 8.25 -9.37 1.22
C SER A 566 8.95 -10.57 0.55
N SER A 567 9.13 -11.67 1.29
CA SER A 567 9.72 -12.90 0.74
C SER A 567 8.95 -13.45 -0.45
N TYR A 568 7.62 -13.26 -0.50
CA TYR A 568 6.82 -13.70 -1.66
C TYR A 568 7.11 -12.88 -2.92
N ALA A 569 7.41 -11.60 -2.78
CA ALA A 569 7.76 -10.76 -3.93
C ALA A 569 9.18 -11.04 -4.49
N VAL A 570 10.05 -11.72 -3.72
CA VAL A 570 11.38 -12.16 -4.19
C VAL A 570 11.27 -13.33 -5.16
N LEU A 571 10.27 -14.21 -4.98
CA LEU A 571 10.15 -15.47 -5.72
C LEU A 571 10.00 -15.28 -7.23
N PRO A 572 9.08 -14.44 -7.73
CA PRO A 572 8.95 -14.18 -9.16
C PRO A 572 10.21 -13.54 -9.76
N ILE A 573 10.89 -12.67 -9.00
CA ILE A 573 12.13 -12.04 -9.44
C ILE A 573 13.20 -13.11 -9.70
N ARG A 574 13.34 -14.11 -8.82
CA ARG A 574 14.28 -15.23 -9.02
C ARG A 574 13.98 -16.00 -10.31
N GLU A 575 12.71 -16.29 -10.58
CA GLU A 575 12.30 -17.01 -11.80
C GLU A 575 12.62 -16.21 -13.06
N VAL A 576 12.30 -14.90 -13.05
CA VAL A 576 12.59 -13.99 -14.16
C VAL A 576 14.10 -13.89 -14.42
N LEU A 577 14.90 -13.70 -13.37
CA LEU A 577 16.37 -13.64 -13.51
C LEU A 577 16.93 -14.97 -14.02
N GLY A 578 16.45 -16.10 -13.49
CA GLY A 578 16.87 -17.42 -13.93
C GLY A 578 16.57 -17.68 -15.42
N SER A 579 15.38 -17.27 -15.86
CA SER A 579 14.97 -17.36 -17.27
C SER A 579 15.80 -16.43 -18.18
N TYR A 580 15.96 -15.17 -17.79
CA TYR A 580 16.73 -14.18 -18.56
C TYR A 580 18.18 -14.63 -18.82
N PHE A 581 18.84 -15.16 -17.79
CA PHE A 581 20.20 -15.67 -17.89
C PHE A 581 20.29 -17.13 -18.38
N LYS A 582 19.17 -17.74 -18.77
CA LYS A 582 19.09 -19.11 -19.29
C LYS A 582 19.75 -20.12 -18.35
N LEU A 583 19.53 -19.95 -17.04
CA LEU A 583 20.09 -20.86 -16.04
C LEU A 583 19.47 -22.25 -16.19
N LYS A 584 20.30 -23.28 -16.03
CA LYS A 584 19.82 -24.66 -16.04
C LYS A 584 19.01 -24.95 -14.78
N PRO A 585 17.90 -25.68 -14.88
CA PRO A 585 17.18 -26.18 -13.71
C PRO A 585 18.12 -27.00 -12.80
N ASN A 586 17.92 -26.88 -11.47
CA ASN A 586 18.61 -27.76 -10.51
C ASN A 586 18.03 -29.18 -10.56
N LEU A 587 18.39 -29.93 -11.62
CA LEU A 587 17.95 -31.31 -11.82
C LEU A 587 18.65 -32.28 -10.87
N ASP A 588 19.85 -31.95 -10.39
CA ASP A 588 20.70 -32.86 -9.60
C ASP A 588 20.12 -33.19 -8.20
N LYS A 589 19.31 -32.31 -7.61
CA LYS A 589 18.61 -32.61 -6.34
C LYS A 589 17.42 -33.57 -6.54
N LYS A 590 16.70 -33.48 -7.65
CA LYS A 590 15.59 -34.42 -7.93
C LYS A 590 16.05 -35.84 -8.23
N GLU A 591 17.24 -36.01 -8.80
CA GLU A 591 17.83 -37.32 -9.01
C GLU A 591 18.49 -37.88 -7.74
N ALA A 592 19.10 -37.02 -6.90
CA ALA A 592 19.64 -37.41 -5.61
C ALA A 592 18.54 -37.82 -4.62
N ASP A 593 17.43 -37.09 -4.58
CA ASP A 593 16.26 -37.42 -3.73
C ASP A 593 15.57 -38.69 -4.23
N LYS A 594 15.47 -38.93 -5.56
CA LYS A 594 14.98 -40.19 -6.13
C LYS A 594 15.91 -41.38 -5.89
N LYS A 595 17.23 -41.15 -5.88
CA LYS A 595 18.21 -42.21 -5.52
C LYS A 595 18.14 -42.51 -4.02
N SER A 596 18.02 -41.48 -3.14
CA SER A 596 17.90 -41.71 -1.70
C SER A 596 16.59 -42.42 -1.31
N ASP A 597 15.48 -42.15 -2.00
CA ASP A 597 14.22 -42.88 -1.80
C ASP A 597 14.23 -44.29 -2.37
N ASN A 598 14.94 -44.51 -3.49
CA ASN A 598 15.15 -45.87 -4.03
C ASN A 598 16.13 -46.68 -3.17
N ASP A 599 17.15 -46.06 -2.58
CA ASP A 599 18.08 -46.75 -1.68
C ASP A 599 17.44 -47.04 -0.32
N LYS A 600 16.57 -46.15 0.21
CA LYS A 600 15.74 -46.42 1.40
C LYS A 600 14.70 -47.53 1.15
N ASN A 601 14.11 -47.61 -0.06
CA ASN A 601 13.20 -48.68 -0.42
C ASN A 601 13.91 -50.00 -0.72
N ARG A 602 15.21 -49.98 -1.08
CA ARG A 602 16.04 -51.19 -1.22
C ARG A 602 16.52 -51.72 0.13
N SER A 603 16.94 -50.83 1.07
CA SER A 603 17.31 -51.26 2.42
C SER A 603 16.13 -51.84 3.19
N ASN A 604 14.92 -51.27 3.06
CA ASN A 604 13.72 -51.85 3.69
C ASN A 604 13.21 -53.14 3.05
N LYS A 605 13.64 -53.50 1.82
CA LYS A 605 13.33 -54.80 1.22
C LYS A 605 14.32 -55.90 1.62
N ASN A 606 15.58 -55.54 1.86
CA ASN A 606 16.57 -56.54 2.34
C ASN A 606 16.39 -56.87 3.82
N ASP A 607 15.86 -55.94 4.65
CA ASP A 607 15.55 -56.22 6.06
C ASP A 607 14.27 -57.05 6.26
N GLN A 608 13.47 -57.31 5.21
CA GLN A 608 12.29 -58.19 5.27
C GLN A 608 12.53 -59.60 4.71
N GLU A 609 13.66 -59.90 4.06
CA GLU A 609 14.03 -61.24 3.56
C GLU A 609 14.98 -62.01 4.49
N GLU A 610 15.54 -61.41 5.56
CA GLU A 610 16.43 -62.11 6.51
C GLU A 610 15.79 -62.50 7.86
N THR A 611 14.47 -62.37 8.03
CA THR A 611 13.80 -62.76 9.28
C THR A 611 12.75 -63.87 9.14
N ASN A 612 12.96 -64.82 8.21
CA ASN A 612 12.18 -66.05 8.17
C ASN A 612 13.07 -67.28 8.09
N GLU A 613 13.79 -67.58 9.15
CA GLU A 613 14.22 -68.95 9.52
C GLU A 613 14.81 -68.88 10.94
N ASN A 614 14.07 -69.40 11.86
CA ASN A 614 14.41 -70.28 12.98
C ASN A 614 13.58 -70.04 14.24
N ASP A 615 12.64 -70.98 14.35
CA ASP A 615 12.28 -71.85 15.47
C ASP A 615 12.14 -71.34 16.90
N HIS A 616 10.89 -71.57 17.35
CA HIS A 616 10.46 -72.23 18.58
C HIS A 616 11.39 -72.22 19.80
N ILE A 617 10.87 -71.75 20.89
CA ILE A 617 10.69 -72.42 22.17
C ILE A 617 10.64 -71.41 23.30
N GLY A 618 9.53 -71.47 24.06
CA GLY A 618 9.57 -71.37 25.51
C GLY A 618 9.06 -70.08 26.18
N SER A 619 7.81 -70.14 26.47
CA SER A 619 7.18 -69.91 27.80
C SER A 619 7.50 -68.69 28.64
N SER A 620 6.42 -68.07 28.97
CA SER A 620 5.96 -67.72 30.32
C SER A 620 6.29 -66.40 30.93
N ASN A 621 5.19 -65.75 31.18
CA ASN A 621 4.82 -65.09 32.41
C ASN A 621 5.32 -63.67 32.77
N ASN A 622 4.31 -62.92 32.83
CA ASN A 622 3.83 -62.12 33.98
C ASN A 622 4.25 -60.67 34.14
N GLU A 623 3.14 -59.95 34.14
CA GLU A 623 2.71 -58.95 35.13
C GLU A 623 3.51 -57.66 35.24
N ASP A 624 2.84 -56.63 34.90
CA ASP A 624 1.94 -55.79 35.71
C ASP A 624 2.57 -54.48 36.22
N ARG A 625 1.71 -53.47 36.14
CA ARG A 625 1.63 -52.22 36.95
C ARG A 625 2.32 -50.97 36.40
N THR A 626 1.47 -50.13 35.82
CA THR A 626 0.62 -49.06 36.44
C THR A 626 1.37 -47.78 36.86
N ASN A 627 0.74 -46.73 36.43
CA ASN A 627 0.63 -45.41 37.10
C ASN A 627 1.85 -44.48 36.97
N GLY A 628 1.68 -43.23 36.78
CA GLY A 628 0.55 -42.32 36.79
C GLY A 628 1.06 -40.89 36.96
N TYR A 629 0.26 -39.98 36.50
CA TYR A 629 0.07 -38.60 37.00
C TYR A 629 1.24 -37.67 37.29
N GLY A 630 1.03 -36.46 36.86
CA GLY A 630 1.53 -35.28 37.49
C GLY A 630 1.43 -34.04 36.64
N LEU A 631 0.34 -33.34 36.79
CA LEU A 631 0.04 -31.94 36.42
C LEU A 631 0.83 -30.98 37.32
N GLU A 632 0.71 -29.70 36.92
CA GLU A 632 1.01 -28.44 37.64
C GLU A 632 2.34 -27.80 37.22
N GLY A 633 2.41 -26.51 36.88
CA GLY A 633 1.53 -25.36 37.01
C GLY A 633 2.36 -24.12 37.28
N VAL A 634 1.99 -23.03 36.60
CA VAL A 634 2.08 -21.63 37.07
C VAL A 634 3.50 -21.07 37.43
N ASP A 635 4.01 -20.10 36.64
CA ASP A 635 3.95 -18.65 36.89
C ASP A 635 4.28 -17.88 35.61
#